data_ee41d97f749ac3d04779c0a6435f652f
#
_entry.id   ee41d97f749ac3d04779c0a6435f652f
#
_cell.length_a   1.000
_cell.length_b   1.000
_cell.length_c   1.000
_cell.angle_alpha   90.00
_cell.angle_beta   90.00
_cell.angle_gamma   90.00
#
_symmetry.space_group_name_H-M   'P 1'
#
loop_
_entity.id
_entity.type
_entity.pdbx_description
1 polymer ?
#
loop_
_entity_poly.entity_id
_entity_poly.type
_entity_poly.pdbx_seq_one_letter_code
_entity_poly.pdbx_strand_id
1 'polypeptide(L)'
;MSQVKDVLIGPIFNNNPIGLQILGICSALAVTSNLGTACVMALAVTVVTAFSNMFISIIRNQIPGSIRIICQMAIIASLVIVVDQILKAYAYEISKQLSVFVGLIITNCIVMGRAEAFAMKNPPGISFLDGIGNGLGYGVVLLFVGFIRELFGAGKLFGVEVLPLITDGGWYQANGLLLLPPSAFFIIGMFIWLIRTFKKDQVEAPEFELAKNSQKEAA
;
A
#
# COMPACT_ATOMS: atom_id res chain seq x y z
N MET A 1 -9.87 5.76 -24.67
CA MET A 1 -9.24 6.79 -23.80
C MET A 1 -9.86 6.87 -22.41
N SER A 2 -11.14 6.58 -22.20
CA SER A 2 -11.76 6.55 -20.85
C SER A 2 -11.20 5.42 -19.97
N GLN A 3 -11.07 4.20 -20.49
CA GLN A 3 -10.56 3.05 -19.71
C GLN A 3 -9.17 3.27 -19.10
N VAL A 4 -8.24 3.92 -19.81
CA VAL A 4 -6.90 4.21 -19.31
C VAL A 4 -6.92 5.22 -18.16
N LYS A 5 -7.78 6.24 -18.25
CA LYS A 5 -7.96 7.20 -17.15
C LYS A 5 -8.61 6.57 -15.92
N ASP A 6 -9.60 5.72 -16.13
CA ASP A 6 -10.29 5.04 -15.03
C ASP A 6 -9.36 4.05 -14.30
N VAL A 7 -8.50 3.33 -15.02
CA VAL A 7 -7.51 2.42 -14.47
C VAL A 7 -6.40 3.16 -13.71
N LEU A 8 -5.99 4.34 -14.17
CA LEU A 8 -4.91 5.10 -13.55
C LEU A 8 -5.39 5.96 -12.36
N ILE A 9 -6.53 6.64 -12.51
CA ILE A 9 -7.04 7.60 -11.52
C ILE A 9 -7.99 6.93 -10.51
N GLY A 10 -8.72 5.90 -10.96
CA GLY A 10 -9.65 5.16 -10.10
C GLY A 10 -9.05 4.70 -8.77
N PRO A 11 -7.87 4.05 -8.76
CA PRO A 11 -7.23 3.60 -7.52
C PRO A 11 -6.77 4.72 -6.58
N ILE A 12 -6.57 5.93 -7.09
CA ILE A 12 -6.16 7.06 -6.24
C ILE A 12 -7.33 7.59 -5.42
N PHE A 13 -8.54 7.71 -6.03
CA PHE A 13 -9.68 8.37 -5.40
C PHE A 13 -10.87 7.46 -5.11
N ASN A 14 -11.24 6.58 -6.05
CA ASN A 14 -12.48 5.81 -5.96
C ASN A 14 -12.28 4.37 -5.49
N ASN A 15 -11.19 3.75 -5.88
CA ASN A 15 -10.91 2.33 -5.59
C ASN A 15 -9.53 2.19 -4.93
N ASN A 16 -9.30 2.96 -3.85
CA ASN A 16 -8.01 2.97 -3.18
C ASN A 16 -7.68 1.60 -2.57
N PRO A 17 -6.47 1.06 -2.79
CA PRO A 17 -6.09 -0.27 -2.31
C PRO A 17 -6.12 -0.39 -0.78
N ILE A 18 -5.76 0.66 -0.03
CA ILE A 18 -5.87 0.62 1.44
C ILE A 18 -7.27 0.99 1.89
N GLY A 19 -7.87 2.05 1.32
CA GLY A 19 -9.14 2.60 1.78
C GLY A 19 -10.35 1.70 1.52
N LEU A 20 -10.40 1.03 0.35
CA LEU A 20 -11.51 0.19 -0.06
C LEU A 20 -11.17 -1.30 -0.04
N GLN A 21 -10.02 -1.68 -0.62
CA GLN A 21 -9.63 -3.08 -0.76
C GLN A 21 -8.96 -3.65 0.51
N ILE A 22 -8.58 -2.80 1.47
CA ILE A 22 -7.92 -3.16 2.74
C ILE A 22 -6.62 -3.96 2.49
N LEU A 23 -5.90 -3.64 1.40
CA LEU A 23 -4.65 -4.28 1.02
C LEU A 23 -3.44 -3.42 1.41
N GLY A 24 -2.35 -4.05 1.84
CA GLY A 24 -1.08 -3.38 2.11
C GLY A 24 -0.97 -2.70 3.48
N ILE A 25 -1.88 -2.98 4.42
CA ILE A 25 -1.83 -2.42 5.77
C ILE A 25 -0.56 -2.88 6.50
N CYS A 26 -0.14 -4.15 6.31
CA CYS A 26 1.04 -4.70 6.98
C CYS A 26 2.32 -3.90 6.71
N SER A 27 2.57 -3.55 5.44
CA SER A 27 3.71 -2.73 5.05
C SER A 27 3.54 -1.27 5.48
N ALA A 28 2.32 -0.75 5.45
CA ALA A 28 2.03 0.59 5.95
C ALA A 28 2.35 0.76 7.44
N LEU A 29 2.08 -0.26 8.27
CA LEU A 29 2.43 -0.22 9.69
C LEU A 29 3.94 -0.14 9.93
N ALA A 30 4.70 -0.94 9.19
CA ALA A 30 6.12 -1.10 9.40
C ALA A 30 6.93 0.12 8.93
N VAL A 31 6.55 0.74 7.80
CA VAL A 31 7.39 1.71 7.08
C VAL A 31 7.04 3.17 7.42
N THR A 32 5.85 3.45 7.94
CA THR A 32 5.37 4.81 8.18
C THR A 32 5.92 5.51 9.43
N SER A 33 6.92 4.92 10.10
CA SER A 33 7.62 5.58 11.21
C SER A 33 8.47 6.77 10.76
N ASN A 34 8.92 6.78 9.50
CA ASN A 34 9.74 7.81 8.89
C ASN A 34 9.18 8.17 7.51
N LEU A 35 8.98 9.44 7.22
CA LEU A 35 8.41 9.90 5.93
C LEU A 35 9.36 9.64 4.76
N GLY A 36 10.67 9.73 4.99
CA GLY A 36 11.68 9.39 3.98
C GLY A 36 11.63 7.95 3.54
N THR A 37 11.57 7.01 4.49
CA THR A 37 11.42 5.59 4.19
C THR A 37 10.07 5.27 3.54
N ALA A 38 9.00 5.93 3.96
CA ALA A 38 7.68 5.79 3.37
C ALA A 38 7.65 6.23 1.90
N CYS A 39 8.32 7.33 1.55
CA CYS A 39 8.42 7.82 0.18
C CYS A 39 9.17 6.84 -0.73
N VAL A 40 10.33 6.35 -0.30
CA VAL A 40 11.12 5.38 -1.07
C VAL A 40 10.36 4.07 -1.22
N MET A 41 9.68 3.61 -0.16
CA MET A 41 8.86 2.40 -0.22
C MET A 41 7.66 2.53 -1.16
N ALA A 42 7.00 3.69 -1.18
CA ALA A 42 5.89 3.97 -2.11
C ALA A 42 6.36 3.89 -3.57
N LEU A 43 7.52 4.48 -3.88
CA LEU A 43 8.11 4.41 -5.21
C LEU A 43 8.52 2.96 -5.58
N ALA A 44 9.19 2.26 -4.68
CA ALA A 44 9.62 0.87 -4.90
C ALA A 44 8.42 -0.06 -5.16
N VAL A 45 7.38 0.03 -4.34
CA VAL A 45 6.15 -0.77 -4.53
C VAL A 45 5.47 -0.42 -5.84
N THR A 46 5.40 0.85 -6.23
CA THR A 46 4.80 1.28 -7.51
C THR A 46 5.54 0.67 -8.70
N VAL A 47 6.86 0.75 -8.71
CA VAL A 47 7.71 0.18 -9.78
C VAL A 47 7.56 -1.34 -9.82
N VAL A 48 7.70 -2.01 -8.68
CA VAL A 48 7.57 -3.47 -8.61
C VAL A 48 6.18 -3.94 -9.06
N THR A 49 5.10 -3.28 -8.61
CA THR A 49 3.73 -3.66 -8.98
C THR A 49 3.49 -3.46 -10.48
N ALA A 50 3.96 -2.36 -11.06
CA ALA A 50 3.80 -2.08 -12.47
C ALA A 50 4.49 -3.14 -13.35
N PHE A 51 5.76 -3.42 -13.08
CA PHE A 51 6.53 -4.40 -13.85
C PHE A 51 6.08 -5.83 -13.58
N SER A 52 5.75 -6.20 -12.34
CA SER A 52 5.26 -7.54 -12.02
C SER A 52 3.94 -7.83 -12.73
N ASN A 53 3.00 -6.89 -12.72
CA ASN A 53 1.74 -7.04 -13.44
C ASN A 53 1.94 -7.19 -14.95
N MET A 54 2.89 -6.45 -15.52
CA MET A 54 3.24 -6.57 -16.92
C MET A 54 3.81 -7.95 -17.25
N PHE A 55 4.82 -8.43 -16.50
CA PHE A 55 5.43 -9.73 -16.74
C PHE A 55 4.47 -10.89 -16.51
N ILE A 56 3.69 -10.85 -15.44
CA ILE A 56 2.68 -11.87 -15.14
C ILE A 56 1.63 -11.93 -16.26
N SER A 57 1.19 -10.78 -16.77
CA SER A 57 0.23 -10.73 -17.88
C SER A 57 0.79 -11.32 -19.17
N ILE A 58 2.10 -11.20 -19.45
CA ILE A 58 2.75 -11.81 -20.63
C ILE A 58 2.77 -13.34 -20.48
N ILE A 59 3.09 -13.85 -19.30
CA ILE A 59 3.31 -15.29 -19.06
C ILE A 59 2.00 -16.02 -18.72
N ARG A 60 0.92 -15.32 -18.43
CA ARG A 60 -0.35 -15.87 -17.90
C ARG A 60 -0.89 -17.09 -18.64
N ASN A 61 -0.69 -17.16 -19.96
CA ASN A 61 -1.21 -18.26 -20.79
C ASN A 61 -0.38 -19.55 -20.69
N GLN A 62 0.84 -19.47 -20.12
CA GLN A 62 1.77 -20.59 -20.01
C GLN A 62 1.77 -21.23 -18.61
N ILE A 63 1.17 -20.55 -17.63
CA ILE A 63 1.19 -20.98 -16.22
C ILE A 63 -0.03 -21.88 -15.93
N PRO A 64 0.18 -23.16 -15.54
CA PRO A 64 -0.90 -24.01 -15.09
C PRO A 64 -1.46 -23.53 -13.74
N GLY A 65 -2.77 -23.72 -13.52
CA GLY A 65 -3.50 -23.19 -12.38
C GLY A 65 -2.95 -23.61 -11.01
N SER A 66 -2.39 -24.84 -10.90
CA SER A 66 -1.89 -25.39 -9.62
C SER A 66 -0.62 -24.73 -9.09
N ILE A 67 0.25 -24.19 -9.97
CA ILE A 67 1.52 -23.57 -9.58
C ILE A 67 1.54 -22.05 -9.80
N ARG A 68 0.39 -21.46 -10.11
CA ARG A 68 0.24 -20.04 -10.48
C ARG A 68 0.83 -19.09 -9.43
N ILE A 69 0.47 -19.26 -8.16
CA ILE A 69 0.92 -18.41 -7.06
C ILE A 69 2.44 -18.48 -6.89
N ILE A 70 3.03 -19.68 -7.04
CA ILE A 70 4.48 -19.87 -6.92
C ILE A 70 5.22 -19.11 -8.01
N CYS A 71 4.75 -19.19 -9.26
CA CYS A 71 5.33 -18.46 -10.39
C CYS A 71 5.21 -16.93 -10.21
N GLN A 72 4.06 -16.45 -9.75
CA GLN A 72 3.86 -15.04 -9.45
C GLN A 72 4.84 -14.54 -8.38
N MET A 73 4.97 -15.28 -7.27
CA MET A 73 5.88 -14.94 -6.20
C MET A 73 7.35 -14.95 -6.65
N ALA A 74 7.75 -15.89 -7.51
CA ALA A 74 9.10 -15.95 -8.07
C ALA A 74 9.42 -14.71 -8.93
N ILE A 75 8.48 -14.27 -9.77
CA ILE A 75 8.64 -13.07 -10.61
C ILE A 75 8.73 -11.82 -9.73
N ILE A 76 7.84 -11.68 -8.75
CA ILE A 76 7.84 -10.54 -7.82
C ILE A 76 9.16 -10.50 -7.05
N ALA A 77 9.62 -11.63 -6.49
CA ALA A 77 10.87 -11.73 -5.75
C ALA A 77 12.09 -11.33 -6.60
N SER A 78 12.15 -11.79 -7.85
CA SER A 78 13.24 -11.43 -8.78
C SER A 78 13.27 -9.91 -9.05
N LEU A 79 12.13 -9.28 -9.28
CA LEU A 79 12.05 -7.84 -9.48
C LEU A 79 12.43 -7.05 -8.23
N VAL A 80 12.00 -7.51 -7.06
CA VAL A 80 12.34 -6.87 -5.78
C VAL A 80 13.84 -6.93 -5.52
N ILE A 81 14.51 -8.05 -5.82
CA ILE A 81 15.97 -8.16 -5.71
C ILE A 81 16.66 -7.16 -6.63
N VAL A 82 16.20 -6.98 -7.87
CA VAL A 82 16.75 -5.98 -8.80
C VAL A 82 16.60 -4.57 -8.22
N VAL A 83 15.42 -4.22 -7.71
CA VAL A 83 15.18 -2.91 -7.09
C VAL A 83 16.06 -2.71 -5.84
N ASP A 84 16.23 -3.73 -5.01
CA ASP A 84 17.11 -3.69 -3.84
C ASP A 84 18.57 -3.42 -4.24
N GLN A 85 19.08 -4.06 -5.29
CA GLN A 85 20.45 -3.83 -5.79
C GLN A 85 20.62 -2.40 -6.33
N ILE A 86 19.60 -1.87 -7.01
CA ILE A 86 19.63 -0.48 -7.48
C ILE A 86 19.64 0.50 -6.28
N LEU A 87 18.80 0.25 -5.26
CA LEU A 87 18.78 1.08 -4.04
C LEU A 87 20.11 1.02 -3.28
N LYS A 88 20.75 -0.14 -3.21
CA LYS A 88 22.09 -0.29 -2.60
C LYS A 88 23.16 0.49 -3.34
N ALA A 89 23.05 0.59 -4.68
CA ALA A 89 24.02 1.31 -5.48
C ALA A 89 23.92 2.84 -5.33
N TYR A 90 22.70 3.38 -5.21
CA TYR A 90 22.46 4.83 -5.22
C TYR A 90 22.21 5.45 -3.84
N ALA A 91 21.65 4.70 -2.89
CA ALA A 91 21.18 5.20 -1.60
C ALA A 91 21.48 4.23 -0.46
N TYR A 92 22.75 3.96 -0.21
CA TYR A 92 23.23 2.95 0.75
C TYR A 92 22.67 3.14 2.16
N GLU A 93 22.61 4.38 2.69
CA GLU A 93 22.10 4.68 4.03
C GLU A 93 20.59 4.34 4.15
N ILE A 94 19.82 4.70 3.12
CA ILE A 94 18.39 4.39 3.07
C ILE A 94 18.16 2.90 2.85
N SER A 95 18.99 2.27 2.02
CA SER A 95 18.93 0.83 1.78
C SER A 95 19.20 0.01 3.04
N LYS A 96 20.11 0.44 3.91
CA LYS A 96 20.39 -0.23 5.18
C LYS A 96 19.17 -0.23 6.11
N GLN A 97 18.42 0.86 6.16
CA GLN A 97 17.16 0.95 6.90
C GLN A 97 16.05 0.13 6.24
N LEU A 98 16.03 0.11 4.90
CA LEU A 98 14.99 -0.56 4.11
C LEU A 98 15.24 -2.06 3.90
N SER A 99 16.44 -2.60 4.16
CA SER A 99 16.78 -4.00 3.86
C SER A 99 15.81 -5.02 4.50
N VAL A 100 15.30 -4.70 5.70
CA VAL A 100 14.28 -5.51 6.38
C VAL A 100 12.91 -5.35 5.69
N PHE A 101 12.61 -4.17 5.15
CA PHE A 101 11.32 -3.87 4.54
C PHE A 101 11.22 -4.32 3.08
N VAL A 102 12.34 -4.53 2.41
CA VAL A 102 12.38 -5.11 1.05
C VAL A 102 11.70 -6.47 1.01
N GLY A 103 11.89 -7.30 2.03
CA GLY A 103 11.17 -8.56 2.19
C GLY A 103 9.65 -8.39 2.28
N LEU A 104 9.18 -7.28 2.84
CA LEU A 104 7.74 -6.96 2.92
C LEU A 104 7.14 -6.57 1.57
N ILE A 105 7.93 -6.17 0.57
CA ILE A 105 7.44 -5.91 -0.79
C ILE A 105 7.08 -7.23 -1.47
N ILE A 106 7.88 -8.28 -1.28
CA ILE A 106 7.64 -9.60 -1.88
C ILE A 106 6.31 -10.19 -1.39
N THR A 107 6.05 -10.09 -0.10
CA THR A 107 4.83 -10.60 0.54
C THR A 107 3.69 -9.58 0.59
N ASN A 108 3.83 -8.45 -0.09
CA ASN A 108 2.85 -7.39 -0.06
C ASN A 108 1.55 -7.82 -0.76
N CYS A 109 0.45 -7.78 -0.02
CA CYS A 109 -0.86 -8.18 -0.53
C CYS A 109 -1.38 -7.30 -1.69
N ILE A 110 -0.89 -6.06 -1.85
CA ILE A 110 -1.22 -5.23 -3.02
C ILE A 110 -0.61 -5.83 -4.28
N VAL A 111 0.70 -6.11 -4.26
CA VAL A 111 1.42 -6.63 -5.43
C VAL A 111 0.80 -7.95 -5.87
N MET A 112 0.64 -8.88 -4.92
CA MET A 112 0.04 -10.19 -5.18
C MET A 112 -1.44 -10.10 -5.55
N GLY A 113 -2.20 -9.26 -4.86
CA GLY A 113 -3.63 -9.07 -5.11
C GLY A 113 -3.91 -8.50 -6.50
N ARG A 114 -3.12 -7.53 -6.97
CA ARG A 114 -3.28 -6.97 -8.33
C ARG A 114 -2.77 -7.91 -9.40
N ALA A 115 -1.71 -8.65 -9.15
CA ALA A 115 -1.22 -9.71 -10.04
C ALA A 115 -2.32 -10.74 -10.32
N GLU A 116 -2.99 -11.22 -9.28
CA GLU A 116 -4.05 -12.24 -9.40
C GLU A 116 -5.37 -11.67 -9.92
N ALA A 117 -5.83 -10.55 -9.37
CA ALA A 117 -7.14 -10.01 -9.70
C ALA A 117 -7.20 -9.34 -11.07
N PHE A 118 -6.12 -8.70 -11.51
CA PHE A 118 -6.10 -7.87 -12.71
C PHE A 118 -5.16 -8.39 -13.79
N ALA A 119 -3.88 -8.65 -13.49
CA ALA A 119 -2.87 -8.99 -14.49
C ALA A 119 -3.15 -10.33 -15.19
N MET A 120 -3.73 -11.29 -14.48
CA MET A 120 -4.13 -12.58 -15.05
C MET A 120 -5.29 -12.48 -16.05
N LYS A 121 -6.06 -11.40 -16.05
CA LYS A 121 -7.27 -11.24 -16.88
C LYS A 121 -7.11 -10.24 -18.01
N ASN A 122 -6.16 -9.32 -17.90
CA ASN A 122 -6.02 -8.19 -18.81
C ASN A 122 -4.71 -8.22 -19.61
N PRO A 123 -4.62 -7.51 -20.75
CA PRO A 123 -3.41 -7.43 -21.56
C PRO A 123 -2.30 -6.65 -20.83
N PRO A 124 -1.02 -6.88 -21.19
CA PRO A 124 0.13 -6.38 -20.44
C PRO A 124 0.22 -4.86 -20.36
N GLY A 125 -0.20 -4.13 -21.39
CA GLY A 125 -0.17 -2.66 -21.39
C GLY A 125 -1.11 -2.04 -20.35
N ILE A 126 -2.33 -2.56 -20.24
CA ILE A 126 -3.31 -2.08 -19.27
C ILE A 126 -2.93 -2.55 -17.85
N SER A 127 -2.36 -3.74 -17.71
CA SER A 127 -1.87 -4.27 -16.44
C SER A 127 -0.71 -3.45 -15.88
N PHE A 128 0.17 -2.93 -16.72
CA PHE A 128 1.23 -2.01 -16.31
C PHE A 128 0.66 -0.70 -15.75
N LEU A 129 -0.32 -0.10 -16.43
CA LEU A 129 -0.98 1.12 -15.97
C LEU A 129 -1.75 0.92 -14.67
N ASP A 130 -2.39 -0.24 -14.52
CA ASP A 130 -3.06 -0.62 -13.27
C ASP A 130 -2.07 -0.70 -12.09
N GLY A 131 -0.90 -1.29 -12.33
CA GLY A 131 0.18 -1.34 -11.34
C GLY A 131 0.64 0.04 -10.88
N ILE A 132 0.79 0.99 -11.82
CA ILE A 132 1.13 2.39 -11.50
C ILE A 132 0.00 3.04 -10.69
N GLY A 133 -1.25 2.92 -11.14
CA GLY A 133 -2.40 3.53 -10.48
C GLY A 133 -2.58 3.06 -9.03
N ASN A 134 -2.51 1.74 -8.82
CA ASN A 134 -2.63 1.15 -7.48
C ASN A 134 -1.41 1.45 -6.60
N GLY A 135 -0.20 1.44 -7.16
CA GLY A 135 1.02 1.82 -6.46
C GLY A 135 0.99 3.27 -5.98
N LEU A 136 0.55 4.20 -6.83
CA LEU A 136 0.37 5.60 -6.45
C LEU A 136 -0.74 5.79 -5.42
N GLY A 137 -1.88 5.10 -5.57
CA GLY A 137 -2.97 5.12 -4.59
C GLY A 137 -2.53 4.64 -3.21
N TYR A 138 -1.72 3.58 -3.17
CA TYR A 138 -1.06 3.11 -1.95
C TYR A 138 -0.09 4.14 -1.39
N GLY A 139 0.77 4.72 -2.24
CA GLY A 139 1.75 5.72 -1.86
C GLY A 139 1.15 6.95 -1.20
N VAL A 140 0.02 7.45 -1.72
CA VAL A 140 -0.69 8.60 -1.13
C VAL A 140 -1.12 8.31 0.31
N VAL A 141 -1.70 7.16 0.58
CA VAL A 141 -2.11 6.80 1.94
C VAL A 141 -0.91 6.59 2.86
N LEU A 142 0.16 5.96 2.33
CA LEU A 142 1.39 5.74 3.07
C LEU A 142 2.03 7.06 3.52
N LEU A 143 2.11 8.04 2.62
CA LEU A 143 2.65 9.36 2.91
C LEU A 143 1.76 10.12 3.90
N PHE A 144 0.45 10.02 3.77
CA PHE A 144 -0.51 10.63 4.70
C PHE A 144 -0.35 10.08 6.12
N VAL A 145 -0.30 8.77 6.27
CA VAL A 145 -0.10 8.12 7.58
C VAL A 145 1.28 8.43 8.14
N GLY A 146 2.33 8.38 7.30
CA GLY A 146 3.70 8.72 7.68
C GLY A 146 3.84 10.17 8.14
N PHE A 147 3.19 11.10 7.44
CA PHE A 147 3.17 12.51 7.80
C PHE A 147 2.56 12.73 9.20
N ILE A 148 1.41 12.13 9.48
CA ILE A 148 0.76 12.24 10.79
C ILE A 148 1.65 11.65 11.88
N ARG A 149 2.20 10.46 11.65
CA ARG A 149 3.01 9.76 12.64
C ARG A 149 4.32 10.47 12.94
N GLU A 150 5.03 10.96 11.93
CA GLU A 150 6.30 11.68 12.11
C GLU A 150 6.07 13.05 12.74
N LEU A 151 5.04 13.80 12.30
CA LEU A 151 4.72 15.11 12.83
C LEU A 151 4.30 15.06 14.31
N PHE A 152 3.33 14.22 14.64
CA PHE A 152 2.80 14.14 16.02
C PHE A 152 3.58 13.16 16.90
N GLY A 153 4.29 12.21 16.35
CA GLY A 153 5.09 11.26 17.12
C GLY A 153 6.45 11.80 17.51
N ALA A 154 7.21 12.35 16.54
CA ALA A 154 8.56 12.82 16.74
C ALA A 154 8.70 14.36 16.73
N GLY A 155 7.67 15.10 16.28
CA GLY A 155 7.75 16.54 16.09
C GLY A 155 8.70 16.99 14.98
N LYS A 156 9.16 16.04 14.15
CA LYS A 156 10.11 16.24 13.04
C LYS A 156 9.42 15.94 11.72
N LEU A 157 9.90 16.53 10.64
CA LEU A 157 9.47 16.25 9.26
C LEU A 157 10.73 16.16 8.40
N PHE A 158 10.96 15.00 7.77
CA PHE A 158 12.21 14.73 7.03
C PHE A 158 13.49 14.98 7.85
N GLY A 159 13.46 14.76 9.16
CA GLY A 159 14.59 15.01 10.04
C GLY A 159 14.77 16.48 10.49
N VAL A 160 13.94 17.40 9.98
CA VAL A 160 13.93 18.80 10.40
C VAL A 160 12.93 19.00 11.54
N GLU A 161 13.33 19.68 12.61
CA GLU A 161 12.47 19.96 13.76
C GLU A 161 11.42 21.02 13.38
N VAL A 162 10.15 20.61 13.33
CA VAL A 162 9.01 21.49 13.02
C VAL A 162 8.31 21.93 14.31
N LEU A 163 8.19 21.01 15.28
CA LEU A 163 7.61 21.28 16.58
C LEU A 163 8.73 21.27 17.63
N PRO A 164 9.08 22.42 18.24
CA PRO A 164 10.11 22.46 19.28
C PRO A 164 9.70 21.60 20.46
N LEU A 165 10.49 20.57 20.75
CA LEU A 165 10.28 19.67 21.88
C LEU A 165 10.61 20.36 23.21
N ILE A 166 9.96 19.90 24.30
CA ILE A 166 10.24 20.37 25.65
C ILE A 166 11.71 20.12 26.05
N THR A 167 12.35 19.08 25.49
CA THR A 167 13.78 18.79 25.69
C THR A 167 14.69 19.89 25.14
N ASP A 168 14.23 20.61 24.12
CA ASP A 168 14.98 21.71 23.45
C ASP A 168 14.40 23.10 23.79
N GLY A 169 13.62 23.20 24.90
CA GLY A 169 13.02 24.43 25.36
C GLY A 169 11.70 24.81 24.68
N GLY A 170 11.08 23.90 23.97
CA GLY A 170 9.77 24.09 23.33
C GLY A 170 8.58 23.75 24.23
N TRP A 171 7.40 23.81 23.65
CA TRP A 171 6.12 23.54 24.33
C TRP A 171 5.52 22.19 23.97
N TYR A 172 6.07 21.45 22.98
CA TYR A 172 5.53 20.20 22.51
C TYR A 172 6.17 19.00 23.21
N GLN A 173 5.34 18.11 23.75
CA GLN A 173 5.78 16.82 24.28
C GLN A 173 5.54 15.74 23.23
N ALA A 174 6.63 15.09 22.76
CA ALA A 174 6.55 14.03 21.79
C ALA A 174 5.67 12.87 22.31
N ASN A 175 4.70 12.45 21.50
CA ASN A 175 3.83 11.33 21.86
C ASN A 175 4.43 10.03 21.29
N GLY A 176 5.23 9.34 22.10
CA GLY A 176 5.87 8.08 21.72
C GLY A 176 4.88 6.97 21.33
N LEU A 177 3.62 7.04 21.77
CA LEU A 177 2.59 6.08 21.39
C LEU A 177 2.32 6.12 19.88
N LEU A 178 2.40 7.30 19.25
CA LEU A 178 2.18 7.47 17.81
C LEU A 178 3.30 6.87 16.95
N LEU A 179 4.50 6.67 17.50
CA LEU A 179 5.60 6.00 16.81
C LEU A 179 5.46 4.48 16.82
N LEU A 180 4.67 3.93 17.74
CA LEU A 180 4.45 2.49 17.82
C LEU A 180 3.54 1.98 16.67
N PRO A 181 3.75 0.73 16.18
CA PRO A 181 2.94 0.16 15.10
C PRO A 181 1.41 0.19 15.33
N PRO A 182 0.88 -0.03 16.54
CA PRO A 182 -0.57 0.03 16.77
C PRO A 182 -1.22 1.35 16.41
N SER A 183 -0.49 2.47 16.51
CA SER A 183 -1.04 3.79 16.18
C SER A 183 -1.43 3.92 14.70
N ALA A 184 -0.69 3.24 13.82
CA ALA A 184 -1.02 3.26 12.39
C ALA A 184 -2.38 2.61 12.10
N PHE A 185 -2.78 1.58 12.86
CA PHE A 185 -4.13 0.99 12.73
C PHE A 185 -5.21 2.01 13.07
N PHE A 186 -5.04 2.77 14.14
CA PHE A 186 -6.00 3.81 14.51
C PHE A 186 -6.09 4.91 13.46
N ILE A 187 -4.95 5.36 12.93
CA ILE A 187 -4.91 6.41 11.89
C ILE A 187 -5.55 5.90 10.59
N ILE A 188 -5.19 4.69 10.14
CA ILE A 188 -5.77 4.07 8.95
C ILE A 188 -7.26 3.81 9.15
N GLY A 189 -7.67 3.28 10.30
CA GLY A 189 -9.07 3.03 10.63
C GLY A 189 -9.89 4.33 10.61
N MET A 190 -9.37 5.41 11.21
CA MET A 190 -10.01 6.72 11.20
C MET A 190 -10.07 7.32 9.78
N PHE A 191 -9.03 7.12 8.97
CA PHE A 191 -8.99 7.52 7.57
C PHE A 191 -10.05 6.78 6.73
N ILE A 192 -10.17 5.45 6.88
CA ILE A 192 -11.20 4.65 6.22
C ILE A 192 -12.60 5.07 6.67
N TRP A 193 -12.79 5.27 7.97
CA TRP A 193 -14.07 5.75 8.50
C TRP A 193 -14.45 7.11 7.92
N LEU A 194 -13.50 8.05 7.82
CA LEU A 194 -13.72 9.36 7.23
C LEU A 194 -14.12 9.24 5.76
N ILE A 195 -13.40 8.45 4.95
CA ILE A 195 -13.72 8.24 3.54
C ILE A 195 -15.13 7.65 3.38
N ARG A 196 -15.48 6.62 4.15
CA ARG A 196 -16.79 5.96 4.10
C ARG A 196 -17.93 6.88 4.57
N THR A 197 -17.65 7.85 5.43
CA THR A 197 -18.63 8.86 5.86
C THR A 197 -18.95 9.82 4.70
N PHE A 198 -17.95 10.22 3.92
CA PHE A 198 -18.15 11.09 2.76
C PHE A 198 -18.69 10.35 1.52
N LYS A 199 -18.28 9.08 1.32
CA LYS A 199 -18.69 8.24 0.18
C LYS A 199 -19.56 7.08 0.67
N LYS A 200 -20.86 7.32 0.80
CA LYS A 200 -21.83 6.30 1.24
C LYS A 200 -21.93 5.09 0.30
N ASP A 201 -21.60 5.25 -0.98
CA ASP A 201 -21.59 4.17 -1.98
C ASP A 201 -20.54 3.09 -1.70
N GLN A 202 -19.56 3.36 -0.81
CA GLN A 202 -18.51 2.42 -0.41
C GLN A 202 -18.82 1.70 0.91
N VAL A 203 -19.99 1.93 1.50
CA VAL A 203 -20.42 1.24 2.72
C VAL A 203 -20.93 -0.14 2.34
N GLU A 204 -20.30 -1.18 2.87
CA GLU A 204 -20.73 -2.56 2.70
C GLU A 204 -22.10 -2.78 3.40
N ALA A 205 -22.98 -3.55 2.75
CA ALA A 205 -24.24 -3.96 3.38
C ALA A 205 -23.91 -4.83 4.61
N PRO A 206 -24.61 -4.64 5.74
CA PRO A 206 -24.35 -5.41 6.96
C PRO A 206 -24.60 -6.90 6.71
N GLU A 207 -23.57 -7.75 6.86
CA GLU A 207 -23.64 -9.20 6.64
C GLU A 207 -24.75 -9.88 7.47
N PHE A 208 -25.10 -9.31 8.62
CA PHE A 208 -26.15 -9.83 9.51
C PHE A 208 -27.57 -9.68 8.95
N GLU A 209 -27.82 -8.77 8.01
CA GLU A 209 -29.15 -8.68 7.35
C GLU A 209 -29.36 -9.80 6.33
N LEU A 210 -28.29 -10.28 5.69
CA LEU A 210 -28.37 -11.43 4.78
C LEU A 210 -28.78 -12.71 5.51
N ALA A 211 -28.25 -12.93 6.72
CA ALA A 211 -28.64 -14.08 7.55
C ALA A 211 -30.12 -13.99 8.02
N LYS A 212 -30.62 -12.79 8.26
CA LYS A 212 -31.99 -12.57 8.71
C LYS A 212 -33.02 -12.74 7.57
N ASN A 213 -32.65 -12.38 6.36
CA ASN A 213 -33.49 -12.59 5.17
C ASN A 213 -33.51 -14.05 4.72
N SER A 214 -32.36 -14.74 4.80
CA SER A 214 -32.28 -16.19 4.52
C SER A 214 -33.13 -17.02 5.51
N GLN A 215 -33.27 -16.61 6.77
CA GLN A 215 -34.15 -17.25 7.74
C GLN A 215 -35.64 -16.94 7.50
N LYS A 216 -35.98 -15.80 6.85
CA LYS A 216 -37.35 -15.47 6.49
C LYS A 216 -37.84 -16.17 5.20
N GLU A 217 -36.91 -16.53 4.30
CA GLU A 217 -37.25 -17.31 3.09
C GLU A 217 -37.32 -18.81 3.38
N ALA A 218 -36.77 -19.29 4.50
CA ALA A 218 -36.80 -20.71 4.92
C ALA A 218 -37.96 -21.04 5.91
N ALA A 219 -38.78 -20.06 6.29
CA ALA A 219 -39.95 -20.21 7.14
C ALA A 219 -41.25 -19.94 6.37
#